data_d13d00cd4cc71cd659723358ba108659
#
_entry.id   d13d00cd4cc71cd659723358ba108659
#
_cell.length_a   1.000
_cell.length_b   1.000
_cell.length_c   1.000
_cell.angle_alpha   90.00
_cell.angle_beta   90.00
_cell.angle_gamma   90.00
#
_symmetry.space_group_name_H-M   'P 1'
#
loop_
_entity.id
_entity.type
_entity.pdbx_description
1 polymer ?
#
loop_
_entity_poly.entity_id
_entity_poly.type
_entity_poly.pdbx_seq_one_letter_code
_entity_poly.pdbx_strand_id
1 'polypeptide(L)'
;MPSLTIPSSLLPADGRFGCGPSKVRPEQLDHLIANAGILGTSHRQAPVKDLVGRVRSGLADLFRIPDGYEVVLGNGGSTAFWDAAA
;
A
#
# COMPACT_ATOMS: atom_id res chain seq x y z
N MET A 1 10.52 -14.97 34.51
CA MET A 1 10.34 -14.96 33.05
C MET A 1 11.56 -14.34 32.40
N PRO A 2 12.13 -14.97 31.41
CA PRO A 2 13.16 -14.30 30.64
C PRO A 2 12.57 -13.08 29.95
N SER A 3 13.25 -11.95 30.04
CA SER A 3 12.82 -10.75 29.32
C SER A 3 13.30 -10.85 27.86
N LEU A 4 12.38 -10.67 26.93
CA LEU A 4 12.71 -10.58 25.53
C LEU A 4 13.05 -9.11 25.21
N THR A 5 14.27 -8.88 24.73
CA THR A 5 14.67 -7.54 24.29
C THR A 5 14.83 -7.54 22.78
N ILE A 6 14.07 -6.68 22.11
CA ILE A 6 14.17 -6.52 20.66
C ILE A 6 15.31 -5.53 20.38
N PRO A 7 16.30 -5.90 19.55
CA PRO A 7 17.36 -4.97 19.18
C PRO A 7 16.78 -3.68 18.57
N SER A 8 17.35 -2.54 18.95
CA SER A 8 16.87 -1.24 18.45
C SER A 8 16.94 -1.11 16.94
N SER A 9 17.86 -1.84 16.29
CA SER A 9 17.97 -1.87 14.83
C SER A 9 16.76 -2.50 14.11
N LEU A 10 15.99 -3.30 14.85
CA LEU A 10 14.75 -3.94 14.32
C LEU A 10 13.50 -3.15 14.64
N LEU A 11 13.63 -2.11 15.47
CA LEU A 11 12.50 -1.26 15.80
C LEU A 11 12.25 -0.25 14.67
N PRO A 12 10.99 0.06 14.40
CA PRO A 12 10.67 1.11 13.41
C PRO A 12 11.14 2.48 13.91
N ALA A 13 11.56 3.34 13.00
CA ALA A 13 11.92 4.72 13.34
C ALA A 13 10.71 5.50 13.90
N ASP A 14 9.51 5.11 13.51
CA ASP A 14 8.27 5.68 13.97
C ASP A 14 7.27 4.54 14.21
N GLY A 15 6.78 4.43 15.44
CA GLY A 15 5.92 3.33 15.90
C GLY A 15 4.42 3.50 15.59
N ARG A 16 4.04 4.37 14.69
CA ARG A 16 2.63 4.57 14.34
C ARG A 16 2.11 3.46 13.44
N PHE A 17 1.59 2.40 14.04
CA PHE A 17 1.04 1.20 13.39
C PHE A 17 -0.43 0.98 13.72
N GLY A 18 -1.22 2.05 13.78
CA GLY A 18 -2.66 1.92 13.97
C GLY A 18 -3.36 1.32 12.75
N CYS A 19 -4.61 0.91 12.93
CA CYS A 19 -5.47 0.47 11.83
C CYS A 19 -5.74 1.60 10.81
N GLY A 20 -5.42 2.82 11.20
CA GLY A 20 -5.43 4.02 10.39
C GLY A 20 -5.76 5.27 11.22
N PRO A 21 -5.12 6.40 10.92
CA PRO A 21 -3.98 6.50 10.01
C PRO A 21 -2.70 5.91 10.59
N SER A 22 -1.80 5.49 9.71
CA SER A 22 -0.49 4.96 10.08
C SER A 22 0.63 5.83 9.52
N LYS A 23 1.87 5.47 9.82
CA LYS A 23 3.04 6.23 9.37
C LYS A 23 3.13 6.25 7.84
N VAL A 24 3.27 7.45 7.29
CA VAL A 24 3.64 7.68 5.89
C VAL A 24 5.12 8.08 5.86
N ARG A 25 5.92 7.41 5.04
CA ARG A 25 7.34 7.74 4.92
C ARG A 25 7.54 9.02 4.13
N PRO A 26 8.50 9.89 4.53
CA PRO A 26 8.78 11.14 3.80
C PRO A 26 9.05 10.93 2.31
N GLU A 27 9.74 9.85 1.94
CA GLU A 27 10.07 9.53 0.56
C GLU A 27 8.81 9.31 -0.31
N GLN A 28 7.74 8.83 0.27
CA GLN A 28 6.45 8.68 -0.43
C GLN A 28 5.87 10.04 -0.80
N LEU A 29 5.96 11.00 0.12
CA LEU A 29 5.50 12.36 -0.12
C LEU A 29 6.37 13.07 -1.16
N ASP A 30 7.70 12.92 -1.05
CA ASP A 30 8.64 13.49 -2.02
C ASP A 30 8.37 12.95 -3.43
N HIS A 31 8.10 11.66 -3.57
CA HIS A 31 7.76 11.05 -4.84
C HIS A 31 6.43 11.61 -5.40
N LEU A 32 5.43 11.80 -4.56
CA LEU A 32 4.16 12.40 -4.97
C LEU A 32 4.37 13.84 -5.47
N ILE A 33 5.16 14.64 -4.77
CA ILE A 33 5.47 16.02 -5.17
C ILE A 33 6.18 16.03 -6.52
N ALA A 34 7.19 15.18 -6.70
CA ALA A 34 7.93 15.06 -7.95
C ALA A 34 7.06 14.65 -9.14
N ASN A 35 5.97 13.95 -8.89
CA ASN A 35 5.03 13.44 -9.90
C ASN A 35 3.65 14.08 -9.80
N ALA A 36 3.56 15.28 -9.22
CA ALA A 36 2.29 15.94 -8.94
C ALA A 36 1.45 16.21 -10.19
N GLY A 37 2.05 16.22 -11.38
CA GLY A 37 1.34 16.41 -12.64
C GLY A 37 0.31 15.31 -12.94
N ILE A 38 0.37 14.16 -12.28
CA ILE A 38 -0.63 13.10 -12.44
C ILE A 38 -1.95 13.44 -11.74
N LEU A 39 -1.90 14.34 -10.75
CA LEU A 39 -3.09 14.74 -10.00
C LEU A 39 -4.08 15.44 -10.93
N GLY A 40 -5.34 15.05 -10.86
CA GLY A 40 -6.38 15.56 -11.76
C GLY A 40 -6.46 14.83 -13.11
N THR A 41 -5.57 13.88 -13.36
CA THR A 41 -5.63 13.04 -14.57
C THR A 41 -6.69 11.96 -14.41
N SER A 42 -7.51 11.78 -15.46
CA SER A 42 -8.55 10.75 -15.45
C SER A 42 -7.95 9.34 -15.31
N HIS A 43 -8.62 8.49 -14.53
CA HIS A 43 -8.28 7.07 -14.41
C HIS A 43 -8.40 6.29 -15.74
N ARG A 44 -9.02 6.89 -16.76
CA ARG A 44 -9.13 6.32 -18.10
C ARG A 44 -7.92 6.63 -18.99
N GLN A 45 -7.05 7.53 -18.56
CA GLN A 45 -5.86 7.92 -19.31
C GLN A 45 -4.64 7.07 -18.92
N ALA A 46 -3.70 6.94 -19.84
CA ALA A 46 -2.53 6.10 -19.68
C ALA A 46 -1.71 6.34 -18.41
N PRO A 47 -1.43 7.58 -17.99
CA PRO A 47 -0.62 7.80 -16.80
C PRO A 47 -1.19 7.13 -15.54
N VAL A 48 -2.51 7.20 -15.34
CA VAL A 48 -3.15 6.58 -14.18
C VAL A 48 -3.28 5.07 -14.37
N LYS A 49 -3.62 4.59 -15.58
CA LYS A 49 -3.63 3.16 -15.87
C LYS A 49 -2.28 2.52 -15.63
N ASP A 50 -1.20 3.16 -16.07
CA ASP A 50 0.16 2.67 -15.89
C ASP A 50 0.55 2.63 -14.41
N LEU A 51 0.16 3.65 -13.64
CA LEU A 51 0.38 3.68 -12.20
C LEU A 51 -0.32 2.52 -11.49
N VAL A 52 -1.59 2.28 -11.81
CA VAL A 52 -2.37 1.16 -11.28
C VAL A 52 -1.73 -0.18 -11.68
N GLY A 53 -1.29 -0.30 -12.93
CA GLY A 53 -0.60 -1.49 -13.42
C GLY A 53 0.68 -1.77 -12.65
N ARG A 54 1.47 -0.75 -12.36
CA ARG A 54 2.70 -0.86 -11.55
C ARG A 54 2.41 -1.30 -10.11
N VAL A 55 1.36 -0.76 -9.50
CA VAL A 55 0.94 -1.17 -8.15
C VAL A 55 0.53 -2.64 -8.15
N ARG A 56 -0.29 -3.05 -9.11
CA ARG A 56 -0.75 -4.43 -9.23
C ARG A 56 0.41 -5.40 -9.45
N SER A 57 1.31 -5.08 -10.36
CA SER A 57 2.50 -5.91 -10.63
C SER A 57 3.41 -5.99 -9.41
N GLY A 58 3.66 -4.86 -8.75
CA GLY A 58 4.52 -4.82 -7.56
C GLY A 58 3.97 -5.65 -6.41
N LEU A 59 2.66 -5.61 -6.17
CA LEU A 59 2.02 -6.44 -5.16
C LEU A 59 2.04 -7.93 -5.53
N ALA A 60 1.81 -8.25 -6.80
CA ALA A 60 1.91 -9.61 -7.28
C ALA A 60 3.30 -10.21 -7.06
N ASP A 61 4.33 -9.44 -7.36
CA ASP A 61 5.73 -9.84 -7.17
C ASP A 61 6.08 -9.97 -5.68
N LEU A 62 5.66 -8.98 -4.87
CA LEU A 62 5.93 -8.97 -3.43
C LEU A 62 5.36 -10.21 -2.72
N PHE A 63 4.13 -10.56 -3.05
CA PHE A 63 3.43 -11.68 -2.44
C PHE A 63 3.60 -12.99 -3.21
N ARG A 64 4.32 -12.98 -4.33
CA ARG A 64 4.53 -14.16 -5.18
C ARG A 64 3.21 -14.89 -5.46
N ILE A 65 2.18 -14.14 -5.85
CA ILE A 65 0.88 -14.74 -6.08
C ILE A 65 0.93 -15.71 -7.27
N PRO A 66 0.33 -16.91 -7.13
CA PRO A 66 0.37 -17.93 -8.18
C PRO A 66 -0.51 -17.57 -9.37
N ASP A 67 -0.28 -18.26 -10.48
CA ASP A 67 -1.13 -18.13 -11.66
C ASP A 67 -2.61 -18.42 -11.32
N GLY A 68 -3.50 -17.70 -11.96
CA GLY A 68 -4.93 -17.80 -11.68
C GLY A 68 -5.44 -16.83 -10.61
N TYR A 69 -4.53 -16.10 -9.94
CA TYR A 69 -4.88 -15.04 -9.00
C TYR A 69 -4.51 -13.68 -9.59
N GLU A 70 -5.23 -12.67 -9.20
CA GLU A 70 -4.91 -11.30 -9.60
C GLU A 70 -5.09 -10.33 -8.43
N VAL A 71 -4.38 -9.20 -8.50
CA VAL A 71 -4.53 -8.10 -7.55
C VAL A 71 -5.68 -7.22 -8.02
N VAL A 72 -6.65 -7.01 -7.14
CA VAL A 72 -7.78 -6.10 -7.37
C VAL A 72 -7.71 -4.99 -6.33
N LEU A 73 -7.78 -3.74 -6.78
CA LEU A 73 -7.80 -2.58 -5.91
C LEU A 73 -9.23 -2.16 -5.62
N GLY A 74 -9.52 -1.92 -4.37
CA GLY A 74 -10.85 -1.49 -3.93
C GLY A 74 -10.79 -0.76 -2.60
N ASN A 75 -11.93 -0.39 -2.08
CA ASN A 75 -12.03 0.19 -0.75
C ASN A 75 -11.64 -0.86 0.28
N GLY A 76 -10.88 -0.45 1.31
CA GLY A 76 -10.39 -1.32 2.35
C GLY A 76 -11.21 -1.27 3.63
N GLY A 77 -10.73 -2.02 4.62
CA GLY A 77 -11.27 -2.07 5.96
C GLY A 77 -12.47 -3.02 6.12
N SER A 78 -13.05 -2.98 7.31
CA SER A 78 -14.15 -3.88 7.68
C SER A 78 -15.38 -3.72 6.79
N THR A 79 -15.64 -2.52 6.29
CA THR A 79 -16.78 -2.24 5.40
C THR A 79 -16.71 -3.10 4.13
N ALA A 80 -15.54 -3.16 3.51
CA ALA A 80 -15.35 -3.98 2.30
C ALA A 80 -15.54 -5.47 2.58
N PHE A 81 -15.09 -5.96 3.75
CA PHE A 81 -15.31 -7.33 4.16
C PHE A 81 -16.80 -7.65 4.31
N TRP A 82 -17.56 -6.79 4.99
CA TRP A 82 -19.00 -6.99 5.17
C TRP A 82 -19.76 -6.97 3.84
N ASP A 83 -19.39 -6.10 2.91
CA ASP A 83 -19.99 -6.06 1.59
C ASP A 83 -19.73 -7.36 0.83
N ALA A 84 -18.53 -7.91 0.90
CA ALA A 84 -18.17 -9.16 0.23
C ALA A 84 -18.81 -10.38 0.87
N ALA A 85 -19.02 -10.37 2.20
CA ALA A 85 -19.53 -11.51 2.97
C ALA A 85 -21.06 -11.56 3.06
N ALA A 86 -21.74 -10.48 2.69
CA ALA A 86 -23.20 -10.37 2.79
C ALA A 86 -23.94 -11.28 1.81
#